data_40fbf63a81728bd8237311546bf53037
#
_entry.id   40fbf63a81728bd8237311546bf53037
#
_cell.length_a   1.000
_cell.length_b   1.000
_cell.length_c   1.000
_cell.angle_alpha   90.00
_cell.angle_beta   90.00
_cell.angle_gamma   90.00
#
_symmetry.space_group_name_H-M   'P 1'
#
loop_
_entity.id
_entity.type
_entity.pdbx_description
1 polymer ?
#
loop_
_entity_poly.entity_id
_entity_poly.type
_entity_poly.pdbx_seq_one_letter_code
_entity_poly.pdbx_strand_id
1 'polypeptide(L)'
;GVKPEEILCITFTTKAKKEMFDAIRLRSAKKFPVSDIMKINIHTFHSFAFDYLTDSGFISGDIIGNNILRFSILESFEANQALNYTKSYIVGKLVPKVENAIRYIKSYGITPDQIDLKEAQKQVVIAALATKTKYSLEELEAFTKYFIDAYQAYENSKTDEVDFSDMLLRFIAEHRGEKFQHVLVDEMQDMNEIEAQIVNKIHE
;
A
#
# COMPACT_ATOMS: atom_id res chain seq x y z
N GLY A 1 16.81 32.31 -1.35
CA GLY A 1 16.70 31.17 -2.28
C GLY A 1 16.33 29.94 -1.49
N VAL A 2 15.73 28.97 -2.16
CA VAL A 2 15.32 27.69 -1.56
C VAL A 2 16.59 26.87 -1.26
N LYS A 3 16.66 26.27 -0.09
CA LYS A 3 17.76 25.38 0.27
C LYS A 3 17.51 23.98 -0.29
N PRO A 4 18.57 23.22 -0.64
CA PRO A 4 18.41 21.86 -1.15
C PRO A 4 17.62 20.93 -0.23
N GLU A 5 17.75 21.09 1.09
CA GLU A 5 17.06 20.32 2.12
C GLU A 5 15.54 20.59 2.15
N GLU A 6 15.09 21.73 1.63
CA GLU A 6 13.70 22.15 1.55
C GLU A 6 12.99 21.60 0.30
N ILE A 7 13.72 20.82 -0.52
CA ILE A 7 13.21 20.21 -1.75
C ILE A 7 13.05 18.71 -1.53
N LEU A 8 11.86 18.20 -1.77
CA LEU A 8 11.57 16.77 -1.81
C LEU A 8 11.14 16.36 -3.22
N CYS A 9 11.79 15.32 -3.74
CA CYS A 9 11.44 14.67 -5.00
C CYS A 9 10.93 13.27 -4.70
N ILE A 10 9.73 12.95 -5.15
CA ILE A 10 9.13 11.62 -4.96
C ILE A 10 8.95 10.92 -6.30
N THR A 11 9.30 9.65 -6.35
CA THR A 11 9.12 8.76 -7.49
C THR A 11 8.44 7.46 -7.06
N PHE A 12 7.97 6.64 -8.02
CA PHE A 12 7.30 5.37 -7.70
C PHE A 12 8.26 4.18 -7.58
N THR A 13 9.46 4.28 -8.15
CA THR A 13 10.38 3.15 -8.17
C THR A 13 11.80 3.55 -7.76
N THR A 14 12.52 2.60 -7.16
CA THR A 14 13.94 2.78 -6.84
C THR A 14 14.79 3.08 -8.08
N LYS A 15 14.39 2.56 -9.25
CA LYS A 15 15.06 2.85 -10.51
C LYS A 15 14.89 4.32 -10.89
N ALA A 16 13.65 4.83 -10.86
CA ALA A 16 13.35 6.22 -11.15
C ALA A 16 14.03 7.18 -10.16
N LYS A 17 14.08 6.82 -8.87
CA LYS A 17 14.86 7.55 -7.84
C LYS A 17 16.32 7.74 -8.27
N LYS A 18 16.98 6.66 -8.72
CA LYS A 18 18.37 6.71 -9.18
C LYS A 18 18.52 7.54 -10.45
N GLU A 19 17.66 7.36 -11.43
CA GLU A 19 17.68 8.11 -12.70
C GLU A 19 17.46 9.61 -12.45
N MET A 20 16.55 9.99 -11.56
CA MET A 20 16.32 11.37 -11.16
C MET A 20 17.56 11.98 -10.49
N PHE A 21 18.17 11.26 -9.54
CA PHE A 21 19.40 11.73 -8.89
C PHE A 21 20.52 11.95 -9.91
N ASP A 22 20.75 11.00 -10.81
CA ASP A 22 21.79 11.10 -11.85
C ASP A 22 21.52 12.26 -12.80
N ALA A 23 20.25 12.48 -13.20
CA ALA A 23 19.87 13.59 -14.05
C ALA A 23 20.07 14.96 -13.38
N ILE A 24 19.71 15.10 -12.10
CA ILE A 24 19.94 16.31 -11.31
C ILE A 24 21.45 16.57 -11.21
N ARG A 25 22.23 15.56 -10.82
CA ARG A 25 23.69 15.65 -10.70
C ARG A 25 24.33 16.10 -12.01
N LEU A 26 23.99 15.48 -13.13
CA LEU A 26 24.57 15.79 -14.43
C LEU A 26 24.25 17.22 -14.89
N ARG A 27 22.99 17.66 -14.71
CA ARG A 27 22.54 18.98 -15.16
C ARG A 27 22.99 20.12 -14.26
N SER A 28 23.19 19.84 -12.97
CA SER A 28 23.46 20.85 -11.94
C SER A 28 24.95 20.98 -11.61
N ALA A 29 25.78 19.99 -11.97
CA ALA A 29 27.20 19.92 -11.59
C ALA A 29 28.05 21.15 -11.98
N LYS A 30 27.64 21.91 -13.01
CA LYS A 30 28.33 23.15 -13.41
C LYS A 30 27.88 24.39 -12.65
N LYS A 31 26.75 24.30 -11.93
CA LYS A 31 26.10 25.45 -11.28
C LYS A 31 26.14 25.38 -9.76
N PHE A 32 26.15 24.17 -9.21
CA PHE A 32 26.06 23.93 -7.77
C PHE A 32 27.12 22.92 -7.32
N PRO A 33 27.64 23.06 -6.09
CA PRO A 33 28.50 22.04 -5.48
C PRO A 33 27.80 20.69 -5.38
N VAL A 34 28.55 19.61 -5.55
CA VAL A 34 27.99 18.24 -5.41
C VAL A 34 27.42 18.03 -4.00
N SER A 35 28.03 18.63 -2.98
CA SER A 35 27.53 18.61 -1.60
C SER A 35 26.12 19.14 -1.44
N ASP A 36 25.71 20.13 -2.21
CA ASP A 36 24.36 20.70 -2.16
C ASP A 36 23.38 19.82 -2.91
N ILE A 37 23.80 19.24 -4.03
CA ILE A 37 22.98 18.29 -4.80
C ILE A 37 22.66 17.05 -3.95
N MET A 38 23.62 16.59 -3.14
CA MET A 38 23.42 15.43 -2.26
C MET A 38 22.48 15.67 -1.08
N LYS A 39 22.12 16.91 -0.80
CA LYS A 39 21.15 17.26 0.26
C LYS A 39 19.72 17.31 -0.22
N ILE A 40 19.47 17.21 -1.52
CA ILE A 40 18.11 17.13 -2.05
C ILE A 40 17.51 15.79 -1.63
N ASN A 41 16.33 15.83 -1.03
CA ASN A 41 15.62 14.64 -0.63
C ASN A 41 14.97 13.98 -1.84
N ILE A 42 15.43 12.79 -2.21
CA ILE A 42 14.88 12.01 -3.33
C ILE A 42 14.47 10.65 -2.80
N HIS A 43 13.16 10.36 -2.81
CA HIS A 43 12.60 9.14 -2.22
C HIS A 43 11.52 8.52 -3.11
N THR A 44 11.17 7.27 -2.84
CA THR A 44 9.84 6.75 -3.17
C THR A 44 8.90 7.04 -2.00
N PHE A 45 7.58 7.03 -2.21
CA PHE A 45 6.61 7.19 -1.12
C PHE A 45 6.93 6.27 0.06
N HIS A 46 7.17 5.00 -0.23
CA HIS A 46 7.47 4.00 0.78
C HIS A 46 8.82 4.24 1.48
N SER A 47 9.88 4.59 0.76
CA SER A 47 11.17 4.87 1.42
C SER A 47 11.08 6.13 2.28
N PHE A 48 10.35 7.15 1.85
CA PHE A 48 10.16 8.36 2.64
C PHE A 48 9.38 8.09 3.94
N ALA A 49 8.26 7.37 3.84
CA ALA A 49 7.48 6.99 5.00
C ALA A 49 8.26 6.08 5.96
N PHE A 50 9.01 5.11 5.41
CA PHE A 50 9.83 4.18 6.20
C PHE A 50 10.92 4.90 6.98
N ASP A 51 11.69 5.73 6.32
CA ASP A 51 12.80 6.48 6.94
C ASP A 51 12.25 7.36 8.09
N TYR A 52 11.16 8.12 7.82
CA TYR A 52 10.52 8.95 8.86
C TYR A 52 10.02 8.15 10.06
N LEU A 53 9.29 7.06 9.82
CA LEU A 53 8.69 6.25 10.89
C LEU A 53 9.76 5.54 11.73
N THR A 54 10.83 5.09 11.10
CA THR A 54 11.96 4.44 11.78
C THR A 54 12.75 5.45 12.61
N ASP A 55 13.10 6.59 12.01
CA ASP A 55 13.88 7.64 12.70
C ASP A 55 13.10 8.24 13.88
N SER A 56 11.77 8.30 13.77
CA SER A 56 10.89 8.76 14.86
C SER A 56 10.53 7.67 15.87
N GLY A 57 10.98 6.43 15.68
CA GLY A 57 10.73 5.30 16.60
C GLY A 57 9.30 4.76 16.57
N PHE A 58 8.51 5.09 15.53
CA PHE A 58 7.14 4.59 15.38
C PHE A 58 7.08 3.14 14.91
N ILE A 59 8.10 2.65 14.20
CA ILE A 59 8.23 1.25 13.79
C ILE A 59 9.61 0.72 14.13
N SER A 60 9.70 -0.60 14.36
CA SER A 60 10.97 -1.29 14.65
C SER A 60 11.87 -1.49 13.44
N GLY A 61 11.36 -1.20 12.25
CA GLY A 61 12.05 -1.43 10.98
C GLY A 61 11.68 -2.74 10.29
N ASP A 62 10.87 -3.60 10.92
CA ASP A 62 10.44 -4.85 10.33
C ASP A 62 9.20 -4.66 9.44
N ILE A 63 9.33 -5.07 8.18
CA ILE A 63 8.24 -5.05 7.21
C ILE A 63 7.74 -6.47 6.99
N ILE A 64 6.43 -6.67 7.17
CA ILE A 64 5.79 -7.96 6.92
C ILE A 64 5.95 -8.38 5.46
N GLY A 65 6.51 -9.55 5.28
CA GLY A 65 6.63 -10.17 3.96
C GLY A 65 5.29 -10.70 3.43
N ASN A 66 5.18 -10.78 2.11
CA ASN A 66 3.99 -11.28 1.40
C ASN A 66 3.53 -12.69 1.83
N ASN A 67 4.43 -13.47 2.41
CA ASN A 67 4.14 -14.84 2.83
C ASN A 67 3.14 -14.90 3.99
N ILE A 68 3.14 -13.91 4.89
CA ILE A 68 2.21 -13.88 6.03
C ILE A 68 0.78 -13.65 5.53
N LEU A 69 0.57 -12.70 4.62
CA LEU A 69 -0.74 -12.49 4.00
C LEU A 69 -1.25 -13.76 3.31
N ARG A 70 -0.40 -14.43 2.52
CA ARG A 70 -0.76 -15.68 1.85
C ARG A 70 -1.10 -16.81 2.82
N PHE A 71 -0.36 -16.89 3.92
CA PHE A 71 -0.61 -17.87 4.96
C PHE A 71 -1.96 -17.63 5.65
N SER A 72 -2.26 -16.39 6.04
CA SER A 72 -3.55 -16.02 6.64
C SER A 72 -4.73 -16.30 5.70
N ILE A 73 -4.57 -16.04 4.39
CA ILE A 73 -5.57 -16.39 3.39
C ILE A 73 -5.79 -17.90 3.32
N LEU A 74 -4.73 -18.71 3.33
CA LEU A 74 -4.83 -20.17 3.29
C LEU A 74 -5.48 -20.74 4.54
N GLU A 75 -5.11 -20.29 5.73
CA GLU A 75 -5.73 -20.71 6.99
C GLU A 75 -7.22 -20.37 7.03
N SER A 76 -7.59 -19.16 6.62
CA SER A 76 -8.99 -18.74 6.56
C SER A 76 -9.78 -19.59 5.55
N PHE A 77 -9.14 -20.02 4.46
CA PHE A 77 -9.78 -20.90 3.50
C PHE A 77 -10.02 -22.30 4.07
N GLU A 78 -9.03 -22.87 4.78
CA GLU A 78 -9.16 -24.19 5.43
C GLU A 78 -10.24 -24.19 6.51
N ALA A 79 -10.40 -23.07 7.23
CA ALA A 79 -11.45 -22.88 8.21
C ALA A 79 -12.86 -22.75 7.59
N ASN A 80 -12.97 -22.33 6.33
CA ASN A 80 -14.23 -22.04 5.65
C ASN A 80 -14.63 -23.19 4.71
N GLN A 81 -15.22 -24.24 5.25
CA GLN A 81 -15.59 -25.45 4.52
C GLN A 81 -16.68 -25.26 3.46
N ALA A 82 -17.30 -24.08 3.37
CA ALA A 82 -18.35 -23.81 2.39
C ALA A 82 -17.86 -23.71 0.93
N LEU A 83 -16.54 -23.56 0.74
CA LEU A 83 -15.95 -23.41 -0.58
C LEU A 83 -15.26 -24.72 -1.00
N ASN A 84 -15.94 -25.52 -1.80
CA ASN A 84 -15.44 -26.83 -2.24
C ASN A 84 -14.51 -26.72 -3.47
N TYR A 85 -13.30 -26.20 -3.29
CA TYR A 85 -12.29 -26.10 -4.33
C TYR A 85 -11.09 -27.02 -4.09
N THR A 86 -10.45 -27.47 -5.17
CA THR A 86 -9.20 -28.26 -5.03
C THR A 86 -8.05 -27.40 -4.48
N LYS A 87 -7.14 -28.01 -3.72
CA LYS A 87 -5.97 -27.31 -3.15
C LYS A 87 -5.14 -26.59 -4.23
N SER A 88 -4.98 -27.20 -5.40
CA SER A 88 -4.25 -26.60 -6.53
C SER A 88 -4.94 -25.34 -7.04
N TYR A 89 -6.28 -25.32 -7.10
CA TYR A 89 -7.03 -24.12 -7.50
C TYR A 89 -6.95 -23.00 -6.45
N ILE A 90 -7.04 -23.39 -5.17
CA ILE A 90 -6.92 -22.44 -4.05
C ILE A 90 -5.57 -21.73 -4.13
N VAL A 91 -4.48 -22.48 -4.09
CA VAL A 91 -3.11 -21.92 -4.04
C VAL A 91 -2.77 -21.19 -5.34
N GLY A 92 -3.13 -21.75 -6.49
CA GLY A 92 -2.71 -21.22 -7.79
C GLY A 92 -3.60 -20.09 -8.36
N LYS A 93 -4.86 -20.00 -7.89
CA LYS A 93 -5.83 -19.05 -8.48
C LYS A 93 -6.52 -18.17 -7.46
N LEU A 94 -6.99 -18.72 -6.33
CA LEU A 94 -7.75 -17.93 -5.36
C LEU A 94 -6.85 -17.06 -4.48
N VAL A 95 -5.81 -17.64 -3.90
CA VAL A 95 -4.90 -16.90 -3.01
C VAL A 95 -4.34 -15.64 -3.68
N PRO A 96 -3.80 -15.68 -4.92
CA PRO A 96 -3.32 -14.48 -5.57
C PRO A 96 -4.41 -13.42 -5.82
N LYS A 97 -5.65 -13.85 -6.10
CA LYS A 97 -6.77 -12.92 -6.32
C LYS A 97 -7.18 -12.24 -5.01
N VAL A 98 -7.30 -13.01 -3.93
CA VAL A 98 -7.65 -12.48 -2.60
C VAL A 98 -6.54 -11.56 -2.09
N GLU A 99 -5.27 -11.96 -2.25
CA GLU A 99 -4.10 -11.13 -1.93
C GLU A 99 -4.17 -9.76 -2.64
N ASN A 100 -4.37 -9.78 -3.96
CA ASN A 100 -4.48 -8.55 -4.74
C ASN A 100 -5.67 -7.69 -4.33
N ALA A 101 -6.82 -8.31 -4.03
CA ALA A 101 -8.01 -7.59 -3.59
C ALA A 101 -7.82 -6.95 -2.20
N ILE A 102 -7.20 -7.66 -1.25
CA ILE A 102 -6.86 -7.10 0.07
C ILE A 102 -5.92 -5.90 -0.10
N ARG A 103 -4.84 -6.04 -0.87
CA ARG A 103 -3.90 -4.94 -1.15
C ARG A 103 -4.59 -3.74 -1.77
N TYR A 104 -5.48 -3.99 -2.73
CA TYR A 104 -6.25 -2.93 -3.40
C TYR A 104 -7.14 -2.18 -2.41
N ILE A 105 -7.90 -2.87 -1.58
CA ILE A 105 -8.77 -2.24 -0.56
C ILE A 105 -7.94 -1.47 0.46
N LYS A 106 -6.82 -2.06 0.93
CA LYS A 106 -5.88 -1.38 1.82
C LYS A 106 -5.29 -0.11 1.23
N SER A 107 -5.05 -0.08 -0.08
CA SER A 107 -4.52 1.13 -0.73
C SER A 107 -5.48 2.32 -0.72
N TYR A 108 -6.73 2.11 -0.30
CA TYR A 108 -7.71 3.16 0.01
C TYR A 108 -7.86 3.41 1.52
N GLY A 109 -7.05 2.79 2.36
CA GLY A 109 -7.14 2.93 3.81
C GLY A 109 -8.34 2.24 4.45
N ILE A 110 -9.01 1.34 3.72
CA ILE A 110 -10.18 0.62 4.23
C ILE A 110 -9.72 -0.60 5.00
N THR A 111 -10.10 -0.69 6.26
CA THR A 111 -9.84 -1.82 7.15
C THR A 111 -11.00 -2.83 7.15
N PRO A 112 -10.79 -4.10 7.53
CA PRO A 112 -11.84 -5.12 7.45
C PRO A 112 -13.05 -4.82 8.34
N ASP A 113 -12.88 -4.15 9.47
CA ASP A 113 -13.95 -3.72 10.37
C ASP A 113 -14.85 -2.61 9.79
N GLN A 114 -14.37 -1.90 8.79
CA GLN A 114 -15.13 -0.89 8.05
C GLN A 114 -16.00 -1.49 6.93
N ILE A 115 -15.85 -2.78 6.63
CA ILE A 115 -16.58 -3.45 5.55
C ILE A 115 -17.86 -4.02 6.11
N ASP A 116 -19.03 -3.45 5.74
CA ASP A 116 -20.33 -4.05 6.03
C ASP A 116 -20.53 -5.30 5.16
N LEU A 117 -20.57 -6.48 5.79
CA LEU A 117 -20.70 -7.76 5.10
C LEU A 117 -21.96 -7.84 4.23
N LYS A 118 -23.10 -7.35 4.72
CA LYS A 118 -24.38 -7.43 3.99
C LYS A 118 -24.38 -6.55 2.76
N GLU A 119 -23.86 -5.33 2.90
CA GLU A 119 -23.75 -4.43 1.75
C GLU A 119 -22.70 -4.94 0.75
N ALA A 120 -21.58 -5.48 1.21
CA ALA A 120 -20.56 -6.10 0.34
C ALA A 120 -21.14 -7.28 -0.43
N GLN A 121 -21.87 -8.19 0.22
CA GLN A 121 -22.56 -9.32 -0.43
C GLN A 121 -23.54 -8.82 -1.49
N LYS A 122 -24.37 -7.83 -1.17
CA LYS A 122 -25.29 -7.23 -2.11
C LYS A 122 -24.60 -6.65 -3.34
N GLN A 123 -23.51 -5.89 -3.17
CA GLN A 123 -22.75 -5.31 -4.27
C GLN A 123 -22.08 -6.38 -5.15
N VAL A 124 -21.55 -7.44 -4.55
CA VAL A 124 -20.98 -8.59 -5.29
C VAL A 124 -22.04 -9.28 -6.13
N VAL A 125 -23.25 -9.49 -5.59
CA VAL A 125 -24.38 -10.09 -6.32
C VAL A 125 -24.81 -9.19 -7.50
N ILE A 126 -24.94 -7.88 -7.29
CA ILE A 126 -25.27 -6.93 -8.37
C ILE A 126 -24.23 -6.98 -9.49
N ALA A 127 -22.93 -6.93 -9.14
CA ALA A 127 -21.85 -7.00 -10.11
C ALA A 127 -21.83 -8.34 -10.86
N ALA A 128 -22.09 -9.45 -10.16
CA ALA A 128 -22.16 -10.78 -10.73
C ALA A 128 -23.30 -10.93 -11.73
N LEU A 129 -24.48 -10.39 -11.43
CA LEU A 129 -25.62 -10.37 -12.36
C LEU A 129 -25.30 -9.55 -13.63
N ALA A 130 -24.64 -8.41 -13.47
CA ALA A 130 -24.24 -7.57 -14.61
C ALA A 130 -23.22 -8.28 -15.53
N THR A 131 -22.34 -9.10 -14.96
CA THR A 131 -21.26 -9.81 -15.71
C THR A 131 -21.67 -11.22 -16.17
N LYS A 132 -22.92 -11.65 -15.89
CA LYS A 132 -23.42 -13.00 -16.20
C LYS A 132 -22.51 -14.11 -15.68
N THR A 133 -22.07 -13.98 -14.42
CA THR A 133 -21.23 -14.99 -13.79
C THR A 133 -21.93 -16.35 -13.72
N LYS A 134 -21.14 -17.42 -13.69
CA LYS A 134 -21.61 -18.80 -13.50
C LYS A 134 -21.72 -19.22 -12.03
N TYR A 135 -21.31 -18.37 -11.10
CA TYR A 135 -21.37 -18.68 -9.66
C TYR A 135 -22.77 -18.47 -9.12
N SER A 136 -23.20 -19.34 -8.20
CA SER A 136 -24.46 -19.20 -7.48
C SER A 136 -24.42 -18.02 -6.48
N LEU A 137 -25.58 -17.57 -6.04
CA LEU A 137 -25.66 -16.52 -5.01
C LEU A 137 -25.02 -16.98 -3.69
N GLU A 138 -25.26 -18.22 -3.30
CA GLU A 138 -24.67 -18.81 -2.09
C GLU A 138 -23.14 -18.85 -2.16
N GLU A 139 -22.57 -19.22 -3.32
CA GLU A 139 -21.12 -19.19 -3.53
C GLU A 139 -20.55 -17.76 -3.44
N LEU A 140 -21.24 -16.78 -4.00
CA LEU A 140 -20.82 -15.38 -3.96
C LEU A 140 -20.86 -14.82 -2.54
N GLU A 141 -21.94 -15.10 -1.79
CA GLU A 141 -22.08 -14.69 -0.39
C GLU A 141 -21.03 -15.35 0.51
N ALA A 142 -20.81 -16.65 0.35
CA ALA A 142 -19.79 -17.38 1.08
C ALA A 142 -18.37 -16.88 0.75
N PHE A 143 -18.09 -16.58 -0.51
CA PHE A 143 -16.78 -16.05 -0.93
C PHE A 143 -16.56 -14.63 -0.37
N THR A 144 -17.59 -13.79 -0.34
CA THR A 144 -17.48 -12.44 0.23
C THR A 144 -17.15 -12.50 1.73
N LYS A 145 -17.85 -13.38 2.46
CA LYS A 145 -17.55 -13.60 3.88
C LYS A 145 -16.11 -14.13 4.06
N TYR A 146 -15.72 -15.14 3.30
CA TYR A 146 -14.36 -15.68 3.33
C TYR A 146 -13.29 -14.60 3.09
N PHE A 147 -13.53 -13.70 2.12
CA PHE A 147 -12.62 -12.61 1.82
C PHE A 147 -12.42 -11.69 3.05
N ILE A 148 -13.51 -11.29 3.69
CA ILE A 148 -13.47 -10.42 4.88
C ILE A 148 -12.79 -11.15 6.05
N ASP A 149 -13.12 -12.42 6.29
CA ASP A 149 -12.50 -13.23 7.35
C ASP A 149 -10.98 -13.37 7.12
N ALA A 150 -10.54 -13.60 5.88
CA ALA A 150 -9.13 -13.69 5.53
C ALA A 150 -8.39 -12.36 5.74
N TYR A 151 -9.04 -11.25 5.39
CA TYR A 151 -8.48 -9.92 5.62
C TYR A 151 -8.37 -9.62 7.11
N GLN A 152 -9.41 -9.92 7.90
CA GLN A 152 -9.39 -9.74 9.35
C GLN A 152 -8.32 -10.63 10.01
N ALA A 153 -8.19 -11.89 9.60
CA ALA A 153 -7.16 -12.79 10.11
C ALA A 153 -5.76 -12.26 9.82
N TYR A 154 -5.54 -11.70 8.62
CA TYR A 154 -4.27 -11.07 8.27
C TYR A 154 -3.96 -9.86 9.17
N GLU A 155 -4.91 -8.94 9.35
CA GLU A 155 -4.70 -7.78 10.22
C GLU A 155 -4.44 -8.21 11.68
N ASN A 156 -5.15 -9.21 12.17
CA ASN A 156 -4.97 -9.74 13.52
C ASN A 156 -3.64 -10.50 13.71
N SER A 157 -3.02 -10.99 12.64
CA SER A 157 -1.73 -11.69 12.72
C SER A 157 -0.54 -10.75 12.91
N LYS A 158 -0.75 -9.45 12.71
CA LYS A 158 0.27 -8.43 12.92
C LYS A 158 0.35 -8.07 14.41
N THR A 159 1.57 -7.95 14.90
CA THR A 159 1.82 -7.41 16.26
C THR A 159 2.29 -5.95 16.15
N ASP A 160 3.60 -5.74 16.03
CA ASP A 160 4.20 -4.41 15.85
C ASP A 160 4.72 -4.18 14.42
N GLU A 161 4.55 -5.19 13.57
CA GLU A 161 5.01 -5.18 12.19
C GLU A 161 4.01 -4.43 11.29
N VAL A 162 4.50 -3.88 10.21
CA VAL A 162 3.72 -3.15 9.21
C VAL A 162 3.96 -3.71 7.81
N ASP A 163 2.92 -3.78 6.99
CA ASP A 163 3.09 -3.96 5.55
C ASP A 163 3.27 -2.60 4.85
N PHE A 164 3.50 -2.63 3.54
CA PHE A 164 3.71 -1.40 2.76
C PHE A 164 2.53 -0.43 2.82
N SER A 165 1.29 -0.93 2.86
CA SER A 165 0.11 -0.05 2.95
C SER A 165 -0.05 0.53 4.34
N ASP A 166 0.16 -0.27 5.40
CA ASP A 166 0.14 0.20 6.78
C ASP A 166 1.17 1.29 7.03
N MET A 167 2.35 1.15 6.44
CA MET A 167 3.43 2.11 6.56
C MET A 167 3.01 3.49 6.03
N LEU A 168 2.37 3.55 4.88
CA LEU A 168 1.87 4.82 4.33
C LEU A 168 0.74 5.41 5.18
N LEU A 169 -0.19 4.58 5.65
CA LEU A 169 -1.28 5.01 6.54
C LEU A 169 -0.76 5.51 7.88
N ARG A 170 0.20 4.78 8.48
CA ARG A 170 0.83 5.18 9.73
C ARG A 170 1.63 6.46 9.59
N PHE A 171 2.32 6.64 8.47
CA PHE A 171 2.96 7.92 8.16
C PHE A 171 1.94 9.07 8.17
N ILE A 172 0.80 8.91 7.50
CA ILE A 172 -0.25 9.94 7.50
C ILE A 172 -0.75 10.25 8.92
N ALA A 173 -0.93 9.22 9.75
CA ALA A 173 -1.40 9.39 11.12
C ALA A 173 -0.38 10.09 12.03
N GLU A 174 0.90 9.69 11.93
CA GLU A 174 1.94 10.07 12.88
C GLU A 174 2.79 11.27 12.45
N HIS A 175 2.83 11.59 11.14
CA HIS A 175 3.71 12.65 10.64
C HIS A 175 3.35 14.01 11.26
N ARG A 176 4.31 14.57 11.99
CA ARG A 176 4.30 15.93 12.59
C ARG A 176 5.55 16.70 12.20
N GLY A 177 6.29 16.18 11.22
CA GLY A 177 7.59 16.70 10.81
C GLY A 177 7.53 17.99 10.03
N GLU A 178 8.71 18.41 9.59
CA GLU A 178 8.89 19.58 8.75
C GLU A 178 8.20 19.39 7.40
N LYS A 179 7.66 20.47 6.91
CA LYS A 179 7.08 20.55 5.56
C LYS A 179 8.15 21.00 4.59
N PHE A 180 8.02 20.55 3.36
CA PHE A 180 8.92 20.92 2.30
C PHE A 180 8.39 22.14 1.54
N GLN A 181 9.27 23.10 1.22
CA GLN A 181 8.90 24.26 0.42
C GLN A 181 8.57 23.90 -1.03
N HIS A 182 9.23 22.83 -1.54
CA HIS A 182 8.94 22.28 -2.85
C HIS A 182 8.83 20.76 -2.78
N VAL A 183 7.69 20.25 -3.22
CA VAL A 183 7.44 18.81 -3.40
C VAL A 183 7.23 18.54 -4.89
N LEU A 184 8.09 17.74 -5.48
CA LEU A 184 8.07 17.35 -6.88
C LEU A 184 7.73 15.87 -6.96
N VAL A 185 6.63 15.53 -7.62
CA VAL A 185 6.19 14.14 -7.78
C VAL A 185 6.29 13.76 -9.26
N ASP A 186 7.07 12.73 -9.55
CA ASP A 186 7.18 12.14 -10.88
C ASP A 186 5.99 11.22 -11.13
N GLU A 187 5.50 11.16 -12.38
CA GLU A 187 4.35 10.33 -12.80
C GLU A 187 3.11 10.51 -11.90
N MET A 188 2.78 11.74 -11.55
CA MET A 188 1.71 12.11 -10.61
C MET A 188 0.35 11.45 -10.93
N GLN A 189 0.09 11.10 -12.20
CA GLN A 189 -1.13 10.42 -12.63
C GLN A 189 -1.26 8.99 -12.08
N ASP A 190 -0.17 8.39 -11.61
CA ASP A 190 -0.15 7.04 -11.05
C ASP A 190 -0.37 7.01 -9.53
N MET A 191 -0.49 8.20 -8.89
CA MET A 191 -0.76 8.31 -7.45
C MET A 191 -2.12 7.73 -7.07
N ASN A 192 -2.13 6.95 -6.00
CA ASN A 192 -3.36 6.55 -5.32
C ASN A 192 -3.78 7.60 -4.27
N GLU A 193 -4.95 7.39 -3.66
CA GLU A 193 -5.53 8.30 -2.66
C GLU A 193 -4.63 8.51 -1.43
N ILE A 194 -4.00 7.45 -0.93
CA ILE A 194 -3.10 7.52 0.24
C ILE A 194 -1.85 8.35 -0.10
N GLU A 195 -1.27 8.13 -1.27
CA GLU A 195 -0.09 8.87 -1.73
C GLU A 195 -0.41 10.36 -1.93
N ALA A 196 -1.60 10.67 -2.44
CA ALA A 196 -2.08 12.06 -2.55
C ALA A 196 -2.24 12.73 -1.17
N GLN A 197 -2.76 12.00 -0.17
CA GLN A 197 -2.84 12.49 1.20
C GLN A 197 -1.46 12.75 1.81
N ILE A 198 -0.46 11.91 1.51
CA ILE A 198 0.92 12.14 1.93
C ILE A 198 1.45 13.45 1.36
N VAL A 199 1.31 13.67 0.04
CA VAL A 199 1.78 14.92 -0.61
C VAL A 199 1.14 16.13 0.04
N ASN A 200 -0.19 16.11 0.24
CA ASN A 200 -0.90 17.21 0.90
C ASN A 200 -0.44 17.48 2.34
N LYS A 201 0.03 16.42 3.03
CA LYS A 201 0.47 16.53 4.42
C LYS A 201 1.88 17.11 4.57
N ILE A 202 2.76 16.88 3.62
CA ILE A 202 4.17 17.27 3.66
C ILE A 202 4.47 18.58 2.91
N HIS A 203 3.51 19.10 2.17
CA HIS A 203 3.61 20.41 1.50
C HIS A 203 3.11 21.53 2.42
N GLU A 204 3.78 22.69 2.39
CA GLU A 204 3.35 23.92 3.08
C GLU A 204 2.13 24.56 2.42
#